data_f54207d9969de197d445866704df2a56
#
_entry.id   f54207d9969de197d445866704df2a56
#
_cell.length_a   1.000
_cell.length_b   1.000
_cell.length_c   1.000
_cell.angle_alpha   90.00
_cell.angle_beta   90.00
_cell.angle_gamma   90.00
#
_symmetry.space_group_name_H-M   'P 1'
#
loop_
_entity.id
_entity.type
_entity.pdbx_description
1 polymer ?
#
loop_
_entity_poly.entity_id
_entity_poly.type
_entity_poly.pdbx_seq_one_letter_code
_entity_poly.pdbx_strand_id
1 'polypeptide(L)'
;WTPRSTAGAPVSTDPAASTGMPTDAPPDQEATDPFRAREPVDDEVAVEILSSGEIQVLGRMPWTSNATFLVDVTHPDTGDEPLLQGVYKPGRGERPLHDFPTGLYRREAAAWELAHQLGWGLVPPTIIRDGPFGEGSVQLYVPCDYEQHYFTIREDPDRFDDLRRLAIFDLVANNTDRKSGHVLAGLDGHLWAIDNALCFHHQFKVRTVIWDFAGDPIGDGPTADLVRLLADGLSEGLSRMLDPFERDAVLTRARAVVEAGELPVDASGRRVPWPLV
;
A
#
# COMPACT_ATOMS: atom_id res chain seq x y z
N TRP A 1 1.73 32.45 -46.57
CA TRP A 1 2.47 32.43 -47.83
C TRP A 1 2.40 31.04 -48.40
N THR A 2 1.70 30.93 -49.53
CA THR A 2 1.35 29.75 -50.32
C THR A 2 2.35 29.49 -51.45
N PRO A 3 2.19 28.47 -52.27
CA PRO A 3 3.18 27.44 -52.57
C PRO A 3 3.73 27.52 -54.00
N ARG A 4 4.68 26.70 -54.35
CA ARG A 4 4.91 26.33 -55.76
C ARG A 4 5.17 24.86 -55.99
N SER A 5 4.35 24.34 -56.88
CA SER A 5 4.35 23.08 -57.59
C SER A 5 5.38 23.07 -58.74
N THR A 6 5.93 21.89 -59.06
CA THR A 6 6.18 21.30 -60.38
C THR A 6 6.58 19.83 -60.19
N ALA A 7 5.82 18.85 -60.68
CA ALA A 7 5.76 18.20 -61.98
C ALA A 7 7.12 17.55 -62.34
N GLY A 8 7.25 16.28 -62.59
CA GLY A 8 6.55 15.20 -63.22
C GLY A 8 7.53 14.10 -63.61
N ALA A 9 7.12 12.90 -63.50
CA ALA A 9 7.30 11.59 -64.12
C ALA A 9 8.57 11.25 -64.95
N PRO A 10 8.87 9.94 -65.34
CA PRO A 10 7.99 8.77 -65.35
C PRO A 10 8.59 7.42 -64.83
N VAL A 11 7.69 6.47 -64.74
CA VAL A 11 7.72 5.02 -64.58
C VAL A 11 8.84 4.26 -65.30
N SER A 12 9.45 3.30 -64.63
CA SER A 12 10.01 2.09 -65.23
C SER A 12 9.60 0.86 -64.42
N THR A 13 8.85 -0.01 -65.05
CA THR A 13 8.46 -1.36 -64.67
C THR A 13 9.61 -2.31 -64.99
N ASP A 14 9.97 -3.16 -64.03
CA ASP A 14 10.25 -4.57 -64.33
C ASP A 14 10.18 -5.46 -63.09
N PRO A 15 9.67 -6.68 -63.23
CA PRO A 15 9.37 -7.60 -62.13
C PRO A 15 10.46 -8.65 -61.98
N ALA A 16 10.77 -9.05 -60.76
CA ALA A 16 11.07 -10.44 -60.44
C ALA A 16 11.65 -10.66 -59.04
N ALA A 17 11.22 -11.77 -58.50
CA ALA A 17 11.78 -12.55 -57.45
C ALA A 17 11.21 -12.33 -56.04
N SER A 18 10.09 -13.04 -55.84
CA SER A 18 9.67 -13.51 -54.51
C SER A 18 10.73 -14.46 -54.00
N THR A 19 11.46 -14.06 -52.97
CA THR A 19 12.07 -15.01 -52.02
C THR A 19 11.42 -14.76 -50.68
N GLY A 20 10.52 -15.67 -50.30
CA GLY A 20 9.93 -15.71 -48.99
C GLY A 20 11.02 -15.86 -47.96
N MET A 21 11.15 -14.86 -47.10
CA MET A 21 11.78 -15.05 -45.81
C MET A 21 10.77 -15.72 -44.88
N PRO A 22 11.18 -16.74 -44.13
CA PRO A 22 10.34 -17.28 -43.10
C PRO A 22 10.20 -16.22 -42.01
N THR A 23 8.97 -15.81 -41.75
CA THR A 23 8.58 -15.06 -40.56
C THR A 23 8.54 -16.06 -39.41
N ASP A 24 9.71 -16.39 -38.84
CA ASP A 24 9.78 -16.90 -37.49
C ASP A 24 9.61 -15.72 -36.52
N ALA A 25 8.37 -15.30 -36.35
CA ALA A 25 8.00 -14.61 -35.12
C ALA A 25 8.10 -15.65 -34.00
N PRO A 26 8.82 -15.36 -32.90
CA PRO A 26 8.76 -16.24 -31.74
C PRO A 26 7.30 -16.35 -31.30
N PRO A 27 6.87 -17.53 -30.82
CA PRO A 27 5.53 -17.69 -30.31
C PRO A 27 5.28 -16.62 -29.25
N ASP A 28 4.14 -15.94 -29.35
CA ASP A 28 3.62 -15.05 -28.32
C ASP A 28 3.71 -15.82 -26.99
N GLN A 29 4.73 -15.49 -26.19
CA GLN A 29 4.67 -15.77 -24.77
C GLN A 29 3.55 -14.85 -24.29
N GLU A 30 2.35 -15.41 -24.13
CA GLU A 30 1.33 -14.80 -23.28
C GLU A 30 2.05 -14.42 -22.00
N ALA A 31 2.23 -13.12 -21.81
CA ALA A 31 2.77 -12.59 -20.57
C ALA A 31 1.75 -12.97 -19.51
N THR A 32 2.01 -14.09 -18.82
CA THR A 32 1.17 -14.51 -17.70
C THR A 32 1.18 -13.37 -16.70
N ASP A 33 -0.01 -12.91 -16.35
CA ASP A 33 -0.20 -11.87 -15.33
C ASP A 33 0.62 -12.28 -14.10
N PRO A 34 1.59 -11.48 -13.66
CA PRO A 34 2.40 -11.81 -12.50
C PRO A 34 1.59 -11.77 -11.20
N PHE A 35 0.40 -11.16 -11.23
CA PHE A 35 -0.49 -11.06 -10.07
C PHE A 35 -1.40 -12.28 -10.02
N ARG A 36 -1.36 -13.01 -8.92
CA ARG A 36 -2.12 -14.24 -8.74
C ARG A 36 -3.30 -14.01 -7.83
N ALA A 37 -4.48 -14.47 -8.27
CA ALA A 37 -5.61 -14.64 -7.37
C ALA A 37 -5.27 -15.76 -6.37
N ARG A 38 -5.67 -15.58 -5.11
CA ARG A 38 -5.52 -16.58 -4.06
C ARG A 38 -6.72 -16.55 -3.12
N GLU A 39 -6.91 -17.63 -2.43
CA GLU A 39 -7.86 -17.68 -1.31
C GLU A 39 -7.37 -16.76 -0.16
N PRO A 40 -8.30 -16.17 0.60
CA PRO A 40 -7.96 -15.46 1.83
C PRO A 40 -7.12 -16.33 2.77
N VAL A 41 -6.12 -15.73 3.41
CA VAL A 41 -5.21 -16.39 4.34
C VAL A 41 -5.32 -15.67 5.67
N ASP A 42 -5.36 -16.45 6.75
CA ASP A 42 -5.31 -15.93 8.10
C ASP A 42 -4.02 -15.12 8.34
N ASP A 43 -4.11 -14.02 9.09
CA ASP A 43 -3.01 -13.09 9.31
C ASP A 43 -1.80 -13.78 9.97
N GLU A 44 -2.04 -14.69 10.94
CA GLU A 44 -0.98 -15.40 11.64
C GLU A 44 -0.22 -16.33 10.69
N VAL A 45 -0.97 -17.06 9.84
CA VAL A 45 -0.40 -17.92 8.78
C VAL A 45 0.37 -17.10 7.77
N ALA A 46 -0.19 -15.96 7.35
CA ALA A 46 0.50 -15.06 6.41
C ALA A 46 1.82 -14.56 7.00
N VAL A 47 1.83 -14.11 8.26
CA VAL A 47 3.04 -13.65 8.97
C VAL A 47 4.08 -14.76 9.06
N GLU A 48 3.70 -15.99 9.37
CA GLU A 48 4.60 -17.13 9.44
C GLU A 48 5.27 -17.39 8.09
N ILE A 49 4.47 -17.49 7.03
CA ILE A 49 4.98 -17.76 5.67
C ILE A 49 5.88 -16.61 5.19
N LEU A 50 5.44 -15.36 5.34
CA LEU A 50 6.23 -14.20 4.95
C LEU A 50 7.57 -14.15 5.71
N SER A 51 7.59 -14.57 6.98
CA SER A 51 8.78 -14.53 7.84
C SER A 51 9.79 -15.63 7.51
N SER A 52 9.32 -16.84 7.24
CA SER A 52 10.16 -18.05 7.13
C SER A 52 10.39 -18.51 5.67
N GLY A 53 9.48 -18.17 4.75
CA GLY A 53 9.53 -18.64 3.37
C GLY A 53 10.69 -18.07 2.55
N GLU A 54 11.08 -18.74 1.48
CA GLU A 54 12.06 -18.26 0.53
C GLU A 54 11.44 -17.19 -0.39
N ILE A 55 12.17 -16.08 -0.59
CA ILE A 55 11.70 -14.95 -1.41
C ILE A 55 12.31 -15.06 -2.81
N GLN A 56 11.46 -15.14 -3.82
CA GLN A 56 11.81 -15.00 -5.22
C GLN A 56 11.27 -13.68 -5.79
N VAL A 57 12.17 -12.84 -6.31
CA VAL A 57 11.76 -11.56 -6.93
C VAL A 57 11.18 -11.83 -8.31
N LEU A 58 9.91 -11.42 -8.52
CA LEU A 58 9.23 -11.50 -9.81
C LEU A 58 9.52 -10.28 -10.68
N GLY A 59 9.59 -9.11 -10.06
CA GLY A 59 9.87 -7.87 -10.79
C GLY A 59 9.75 -6.63 -9.93
N ARG A 60 10.21 -5.51 -10.47
CA ARG A 60 10.03 -4.20 -9.85
C ARG A 60 8.65 -3.66 -10.19
N MET A 61 7.91 -3.20 -9.19
CA MET A 61 6.63 -2.57 -9.39
C MET A 61 6.82 -1.19 -10.06
N PRO A 62 6.10 -0.94 -11.17
CA PRO A 62 6.14 0.36 -11.84
C PRO A 62 5.50 1.44 -10.96
N TRP A 63 5.84 2.70 -11.24
CA TRP A 63 5.21 3.90 -10.66
C TRP A 63 5.40 4.08 -9.15
N THR A 64 6.33 3.37 -8.53
CA THR A 64 6.65 3.54 -7.11
C THR A 64 7.80 4.53 -6.91
N SER A 65 7.70 5.41 -5.90
CA SER A 65 8.73 6.41 -5.59
C SER A 65 10.01 5.77 -5.06
N ASN A 66 9.89 4.68 -4.31
CA ASN A 66 10.97 3.86 -3.76
C ASN A 66 11.11 2.55 -4.55
N ALA A 67 12.21 1.84 -4.36
CA ALA A 67 12.37 0.51 -4.93
C ALA A 67 11.38 -0.45 -4.26
N THR A 68 10.39 -0.91 -5.02
CA THR A 68 9.34 -1.83 -4.56
C THR A 68 9.29 -3.01 -5.52
N PHE A 69 9.22 -4.22 -4.98
CA PHE A 69 9.26 -5.45 -5.76
C PHE A 69 8.07 -6.34 -5.43
N LEU A 70 7.47 -6.92 -6.46
CA LEU A 70 6.58 -8.06 -6.32
C LEU A 70 7.45 -9.30 -6.13
N VAL A 71 7.11 -10.10 -5.13
CA VAL A 71 7.84 -11.33 -4.81
C VAL A 71 6.89 -12.49 -4.61
N ASP A 72 7.33 -13.68 -5.00
CA ASP A 72 6.75 -14.94 -4.55
C ASP A 72 7.42 -15.36 -3.25
N VAL A 73 6.63 -15.94 -2.35
CA VAL A 73 7.13 -16.53 -1.10
C VAL A 73 6.75 -17.99 -1.06
N THR A 74 7.76 -18.84 -1.06
CA THR A 74 7.64 -20.30 -1.07
C THR A 74 7.98 -20.85 0.30
N HIS A 75 7.14 -21.72 0.85
CA HIS A 75 7.44 -22.38 2.11
C HIS A 75 8.12 -23.73 1.88
N PRO A 76 9.10 -24.13 2.70
CA PRO A 76 9.84 -25.40 2.51
C PRO A 76 8.96 -26.65 2.42
N ASP A 77 7.80 -26.62 3.11
CA ASP A 77 6.89 -27.76 3.17
C ASP A 77 6.01 -27.93 1.93
N THR A 78 5.98 -26.95 1.00
CA THR A 78 5.13 -26.96 -0.20
C THR A 78 5.89 -27.19 -1.50
N GLY A 79 7.20 -27.41 -1.43
CA GLY A 79 8.05 -27.52 -2.60
C GLY A 79 8.28 -26.17 -3.28
N ASP A 80 8.45 -26.19 -4.62
CA ASP A 80 8.78 -24.99 -5.41
C ASP A 80 7.56 -24.13 -5.77
N GLU A 81 6.35 -24.54 -5.36
CA GLU A 81 5.14 -23.77 -5.64
C GLU A 81 5.02 -22.59 -4.66
N PRO A 82 4.89 -21.34 -5.15
CA PRO A 82 4.71 -20.19 -4.27
C PRO A 82 3.36 -20.26 -3.56
N LEU A 83 3.41 -20.09 -2.24
CA LEU A 83 2.21 -20.05 -1.39
C LEU A 83 1.59 -18.67 -1.34
N LEU A 84 2.41 -17.63 -1.24
CA LEU A 84 1.96 -16.25 -1.13
C LEU A 84 2.74 -15.37 -2.08
N GLN A 85 2.12 -14.25 -2.45
CA GLN A 85 2.84 -13.12 -3.01
C GLN A 85 3.01 -12.02 -1.97
N GLY A 86 4.11 -11.29 -2.08
CA GLY A 86 4.42 -10.18 -1.20
C GLY A 86 4.87 -8.94 -1.97
N VAL A 87 4.73 -7.80 -1.32
CA VAL A 87 5.30 -6.53 -1.77
C VAL A 87 6.52 -6.23 -0.89
N TYR A 88 7.71 -6.37 -1.48
CA TYR A 88 8.97 -6.17 -0.78
C TYR A 88 9.52 -4.77 -1.02
N LYS A 89 9.76 -4.05 0.07
CA LYS A 89 10.31 -2.68 0.08
C LYS A 89 11.64 -2.68 0.85
N PRO A 90 12.79 -2.87 0.19
CA PRO A 90 14.11 -2.87 0.85
C PRO A 90 14.49 -1.48 1.34
N GLY A 91 15.06 -1.38 2.54
CA GLY A 91 15.51 -0.10 3.11
C GLY A 91 16.58 0.61 2.26
N ARG A 92 17.41 -0.14 1.52
CA ARG A 92 18.38 0.41 0.56
C ARG A 92 17.74 1.11 -0.64
N GLY A 93 16.45 0.85 -0.89
CA GLY A 93 15.68 1.44 -1.98
C GLY A 93 14.96 2.72 -1.62
N GLU A 94 15.03 3.14 -0.36
CA GLU A 94 14.37 4.35 0.13
C GLU A 94 15.06 5.62 -0.34
N ARG A 95 14.25 6.60 -0.76
CA ARG A 95 14.72 7.96 -1.01
C ARG A 95 14.74 8.72 0.30
N PRO A 96 15.87 9.34 0.68
CA PRO A 96 15.92 10.16 1.89
C PRO A 96 14.90 11.30 1.85
N LEU A 97 14.16 11.46 2.92
CA LEU A 97 13.23 12.58 3.14
C LEU A 97 13.83 13.52 4.20
N HIS A 98 13.64 14.83 4.03
CA HIS A 98 14.20 15.82 4.94
C HIS A 98 13.51 15.86 6.30
N ASP A 99 12.27 15.37 6.37
CA ASP A 99 11.40 15.45 7.55
C ASP A 99 10.97 14.08 8.11
N PHE A 100 11.53 12.99 7.57
CA PHE A 100 11.38 11.65 8.10
C PHE A 100 12.76 11.00 8.28
N PRO A 101 12.96 10.23 9.35
CA PRO A 101 14.17 9.44 9.52
C PRO A 101 14.24 8.33 8.45
N THR A 102 15.42 7.78 8.23
CA THR A 102 15.62 6.55 7.41
C THR A 102 14.94 5.37 8.07
N GLY A 103 14.64 4.34 7.28
CA GLY A 103 13.93 3.16 7.76
C GLY A 103 12.42 3.27 7.62
N LEU A 104 11.96 3.85 6.52
CA LEU A 104 10.53 3.99 6.20
C LEU A 104 9.83 2.64 6.14
N TYR A 105 10.51 1.57 5.70
CA TYR A 105 9.99 0.20 5.70
C TYR A 105 9.55 -0.26 7.10
N ARG A 106 10.18 0.24 8.19
CA ARG A 106 9.77 -0.09 9.57
C ARG A 106 8.40 0.49 9.91
N ARG A 107 8.05 1.63 9.29
CA ARG A 107 6.75 2.28 9.49
C ARG A 107 5.62 1.54 8.77
N GLU A 108 5.91 0.87 7.66
CA GLU A 108 4.97 -0.06 7.02
C GLU A 108 4.59 -1.20 7.97
N ALA A 109 5.57 -1.84 8.58
CA ALA A 109 5.33 -2.91 9.55
C ALA A 109 4.68 -2.38 10.85
N ALA A 110 5.08 -1.20 11.31
CA ALA A 110 4.46 -0.56 12.46
C ALA A 110 2.97 -0.23 12.24
N ALA A 111 2.59 0.11 11.01
CA ALA A 111 1.20 0.37 10.65
C ALA A 111 0.35 -0.91 10.72
N TRP A 112 0.89 -2.05 10.25
CA TRP A 112 0.23 -3.33 10.43
C TRP A 112 0.11 -3.70 11.91
N GLU A 113 1.17 -3.61 12.68
CA GLU A 113 1.16 -3.89 14.12
C GLU A 113 0.12 -3.06 14.88
N LEU A 114 -0.01 -1.78 14.56
CA LEU A 114 -1.04 -0.92 15.17
C LEU A 114 -2.45 -1.37 14.77
N ALA A 115 -2.70 -1.63 13.49
CA ALA A 115 -3.99 -2.08 12.98
C ALA A 115 -4.37 -3.44 13.58
N HIS A 116 -3.40 -4.36 13.69
CA HIS A 116 -3.56 -5.69 14.28
C HIS A 116 -3.86 -5.59 15.78
N GLN A 117 -3.11 -4.79 16.54
CA GLN A 117 -3.35 -4.56 17.99
C GLN A 117 -4.74 -3.97 18.25
N LEU A 118 -5.23 -3.10 17.36
CA LEU A 118 -6.59 -2.55 17.43
C LEU A 118 -7.67 -3.57 17.03
N GLY A 119 -7.31 -4.66 16.33
CA GLY A 119 -8.25 -5.64 15.79
C GLY A 119 -9.04 -5.15 14.60
N TRP A 120 -8.46 -4.19 13.83
CA TRP A 120 -9.21 -3.54 12.75
C TRP A 120 -9.00 -4.17 11.38
N GLY A 121 -7.96 -4.98 11.19
CA GLY A 121 -7.69 -5.67 9.92
C GLY A 121 -7.50 -4.76 8.70
N LEU A 122 -7.16 -3.48 8.89
CA LEU A 122 -7.10 -2.49 7.81
C LEU A 122 -5.83 -2.57 6.96
N VAL A 123 -4.73 -3.03 7.55
CA VAL A 123 -3.42 -3.07 6.88
C VAL A 123 -3.06 -4.52 6.63
N PRO A 124 -2.64 -4.90 5.42
CA PRO A 124 -2.22 -6.28 5.16
C PRO A 124 -1.05 -6.69 6.04
N PRO A 125 -0.96 -7.96 6.46
CA PRO A 125 0.18 -8.50 7.20
C PRO A 125 1.52 -8.03 6.62
N THR A 126 2.33 -7.40 7.46
CA THR A 126 3.60 -6.77 7.04
C THR A 126 4.67 -7.07 8.08
N ILE A 127 5.76 -7.70 7.64
CA ILE A 127 6.89 -8.09 8.50
C ILE A 127 8.17 -7.38 8.07
N ILE A 128 9.16 -7.37 8.95
CA ILE A 128 10.53 -6.92 8.65
C ILE A 128 11.43 -8.14 8.58
N ARG A 129 12.18 -8.26 7.49
CA ARG A 129 13.18 -9.31 7.33
C ARG A 129 14.26 -8.95 6.34
N ASP A 130 15.34 -9.74 6.34
CA ASP A 130 16.29 -9.74 5.24
C ASP A 130 15.67 -10.37 3.99
N GLY A 131 15.93 -9.74 2.85
CA GLY A 131 15.53 -10.22 1.54
C GLY A 131 16.67 -10.07 0.52
N PRO A 132 16.42 -10.35 -0.76
CA PRO A 132 17.45 -10.33 -1.81
C PRO A 132 18.21 -9.00 -1.93
N PHE A 133 17.63 -7.89 -1.51
CA PHE A 133 18.24 -6.56 -1.54
C PHE A 133 18.53 -5.98 -0.15
N GLY A 134 18.59 -6.83 0.88
CA GLY A 134 18.85 -6.46 2.29
C GLY A 134 17.59 -6.35 3.12
N GLU A 135 17.72 -5.84 4.35
CA GLU A 135 16.59 -5.67 5.26
C GLU A 135 15.54 -4.73 4.66
N GLY A 136 14.27 -5.12 4.81
CA GLY A 136 13.12 -4.33 4.34
C GLY A 136 11.81 -4.86 4.91
N SER A 137 10.70 -4.23 4.54
CA SER A 137 9.36 -4.77 4.79
C SER A 137 8.92 -5.71 3.67
N VAL A 138 8.21 -6.76 4.06
CA VAL A 138 7.47 -7.65 3.14
C VAL A 138 6.02 -7.63 3.59
N GLN A 139 5.17 -7.04 2.76
CA GLN A 139 3.73 -6.95 2.97
C GLN A 139 3.02 -8.01 2.15
N LEU A 140 2.03 -8.67 2.72
CA LEU A 140 1.15 -9.57 1.99
C LEU A 140 0.56 -8.84 0.79
N TYR A 141 0.75 -9.38 -0.41
CA TYR A 141 0.03 -8.90 -1.58
C TYR A 141 -1.44 -9.32 -1.49
N VAL A 142 -2.33 -8.35 -1.62
CA VAL A 142 -3.78 -8.58 -1.59
C VAL A 142 -4.35 -8.34 -2.98
N PRO A 143 -4.97 -9.36 -3.62
CA PRO A 143 -5.68 -9.17 -4.87
C PRO A 143 -6.82 -8.17 -4.69
N CYS A 144 -6.89 -7.16 -5.56
CA CYS A 144 -7.88 -6.10 -5.46
C CYS A 144 -8.38 -5.66 -6.82
N ASP A 145 -9.52 -4.98 -6.82
CA ASP A 145 -10.02 -4.29 -8.01
C ASP A 145 -9.30 -2.94 -8.15
N TYR A 146 -8.39 -2.84 -9.12
CA TYR A 146 -7.59 -1.64 -9.37
C TYR A 146 -8.39 -0.46 -9.94
N GLU A 147 -9.64 -0.67 -10.38
CA GLU A 147 -10.53 0.41 -10.79
C GLU A 147 -11.20 1.07 -9.57
N GLN A 148 -11.17 0.40 -8.40
CA GLN A 148 -11.69 0.89 -7.14
C GLN A 148 -10.59 1.61 -6.34
N HIS A 149 -10.94 2.78 -5.84
CA HIS A 149 -10.09 3.58 -4.94
C HIS A 149 -10.99 4.42 -4.04
N TYR A 150 -10.43 5.12 -3.07
CA TYR A 150 -11.22 5.86 -2.08
C TYR A 150 -12.42 6.63 -2.68
N PHE A 151 -12.21 7.38 -3.78
CA PHE A 151 -13.28 8.22 -4.35
C PHE A 151 -14.42 7.43 -5.01
N THR A 152 -14.20 6.17 -5.38
CA THR A 152 -15.28 5.28 -5.83
C THR A 152 -15.88 4.51 -4.66
N ILE A 153 -15.05 4.01 -3.74
CA ILE A 153 -15.47 3.22 -2.58
C ILE A 153 -16.37 4.04 -1.64
N ARG A 154 -16.10 5.34 -1.45
CA ARG A 154 -16.90 6.23 -0.58
C ARG A 154 -18.32 6.48 -1.08
N GLU A 155 -18.65 6.11 -2.32
CA GLU A 155 -20.02 6.22 -2.83
C GLU A 155 -20.91 5.06 -2.34
N ASP A 156 -20.32 4.02 -1.74
CA ASP A 156 -21.01 2.86 -1.19
C ASP A 156 -21.24 3.04 0.33
N PRO A 157 -22.49 3.23 0.80
CA PRO A 157 -22.78 3.39 2.22
C PRO A 157 -22.39 2.18 3.07
N ASP A 158 -22.35 0.98 2.52
CA ASP A 158 -21.98 -0.23 3.25
C ASP A 158 -20.48 -0.22 3.65
N ARG A 159 -19.68 0.68 3.07
CA ARG A 159 -18.27 0.89 3.37
C ARG A 159 -17.99 1.98 4.40
N PHE A 160 -19.00 2.74 4.82
CA PHE A 160 -18.78 3.90 5.68
C PHE A 160 -18.13 3.58 7.02
N ASP A 161 -18.46 2.46 7.63
CA ASP A 161 -17.87 2.07 8.92
C ASP A 161 -16.40 1.73 8.79
N ASP A 162 -16.00 1.03 7.71
CA ASP A 162 -14.60 0.75 7.43
C ASP A 162 -13.81 2.02 7.10
N LEU A 163 -14.40 2.93 6.32
CA LEU A 163 -13.78 4.20 5.96
C LEU A 163 -13.64 5.14 7.17
N ARG A 164 -14.64 5.19 8.09
CA ARG A 164 -14.51 5.92 9.35
C ARG A 164 -13.40 5.35 10.23
N ARG A 165 -13.33 4.02 10.32
CA ARG A 165 -12.26 3.33 11.05
C ARG A 165 -10.90 3.65 10.45
N LEU A 166 -10.77 3.69 9.11
CA LEU A 166 -9.56 4.09 8.44
C LEU A 166 -9.20 5.57 8.67
N ALA A 167 -10.20 6.48 8.70
CA ALA A 167 -9.97 7.87 9.07
C ALA A 167 -9.40 8.02 10.48
N ILE A 168 -9.94 7.26 11.45
CA ILE A 168 -9.42 7.22 12.83
C ILE A 168 -7.99 6.65 12.84
N PHE A 169 -7.73 5.59 12.09
CA PHE A 169 -6.39 5.02 11.95
C PHE A 169 -5.39 6.06 11.44
N ASP A 170 -5.71 6.78 10.37
CA ASP A 170 -4.85 7.82 9.82
C ASP A 170 -4.54 8.94 10.82
N LEU A 171 -5.50 9.29 11.70
CA LEU A 171 -5.29 10.26 12.78
C LEU A 171 -4.33 9.73 13.84
N VAL A 172 -4.55 8.50 14.32
CA VAL A 172 -3.74 7.88 15.38
C VAL A 172 -2.34 7.55 14.89
N ALA A 173 -2.23 6.95 13.71
CA ALA A 173 -0.96 6.67 13.04
C ALA A 173 -0.26 7.93 12.52
N ASN A 174 -0.98 9.07 12.42
CA ASN A 174 -0.48 10.31 11.81
C ASN A 174 -0.01 10.09 10.37
N ASN A 175 -0.87 9.51 9.52
CA ASN A 175 -0.54 9.29 8.12
C ASN A 175 -0.42 10.63 7.39
N THR A 176 0.71 10.85 6.73
CA THR A 176 0.99 12.13 6.06
C THR A 176 0.82 12.09 4.55
N ASP A 177 0.38 10.95 4.00
CA ASP A 177 0.23 10.78 2.53
C ASP A 177 -0.85 9.74 2.15
N ARG A 178 -2.00 9.68 2.86
CA ARG A 178 -3.11 8.79 2.48
C ARG A 178 -3.77 9.27 1.19
N LYS A 179 -3.38 8.70 0.06
CA LYS A 179 -3.98 8.96 -1.25
C LYS A 179 -5.17 8.05 -1.51
N SER A 180 -5.96 8.37 -2.52
CA SER A 180 -7.11 7.56 -2.89
C SER A 180 -6.74 6.14 -3.33
N GLY A 181 -5.66 5.99 -4.10
CA GLY A 181 -5.14 4.69 -4.54
C GLY A 181 -4.48 3.86 -3.43
N HIS A 182 -4.32 4.40 -2.21
CA HIS A 182 -3.84 3.64 -1.05
C HIS A 182 -4.98 2.96 -0.27
N VAL A 183 -6.22 3.11 -0.73
CA VAL A 183 -7.42 2.44 -0.20
C VAL A 183 -7.91 1.47 -1.26
N LEU A 184 -7.81 0.17 -0.98
CA LEU A 184 -8.08 -0.89 -1.94
C LEU A 184 -9.35 -1.65 -1.57
N ALA A 185 -10.14 -1.99 -2.59
CA ALA A 185 -11.21 -2.96 -2.48
C ALA A 185 -10.67 -4.35 -2.85
N GLY A 186 -10.47 -5.21 -1.86
CA GLY A 186 -10.07 -6.60 -2.07
C GLY A 186 -11.13 -7.37 -2.88
N LEU A 187 -10.69 -8.35 -3.66
CA LEU A 187 -11.62 -9.20 -4.43
C LEU A 187 -12.51 -10.05 -3.51
N ASP A 188 -12.12 -10.24 -2.27
CA ASP A 188 -12.90 -10.86 -1.19
C ASP A 188 -13.92 -9.89 -0.54
N GLY A 189 -13.94 -8.65 -0.98
CA GLY A 189 -14.77 -7.59 -0.43
C GLY A 189 -14.19 -6.90 0.79
N HIS A 190 -12.97 -7.24 1.23
CA HIS A 190 -12.30 -6.58 2.36
C HIS A 190 -11.71 -5.23 1.94
N LEU A 191 -11.70 -4.25 2.86
CA LEU A 191 -11.09 -2.94 2.64
C LEU A 191 -9.68 -2.93 3.22
N TRP A 192 -8.70 -2.62 2.37
CA TRP A 192 -7.29 -2.57 2.74
C TRP A 192 -6.70 -1.17 2.60
N ALA A 193 -5.77 -0.83 3.48
CA ALA A 193 -4.99 0.41 3.47
C ALA A 193 -3.51 0.10 3.33
N ILE A 194 -2.90 0.54 2.23
CA ILE A 194 -1.50 0.29 1.92
C ILE A 194 -0.67 1.58 1.92
N ASP A 195 0.63 1.46 1.70
CA ASP A 195 1.62 2.54 1.60
C ASP A 195 1.64 3.45 2.84
N ASN A 196 1.91 2.83 3.99
CA ASN A 196 1.90 3.47 5.31
C ASN A 196 3.30 3.94 5.77
N ALA A 197 4.27 4.03 4.85
CA ALA A 197 5.65 4.42 5.15
C ALA A 197 5.77 5.81 5.80
N LEU A 198 4.82 6.70 5.53
CA LEU A 198 4.83 8.08 6.04
C LEU A 198 3.88 8.26 7.24
N CYS A 199 3.85 7.28 8.14
CA CYS A 199 3.14 7.31 9.41
C CYS A 199 4.09 7.60 10.60
N PHE A 200 3.51 7.81 11.76
CA PHE A 200 4.13 7.85 13.10
C PHE A 200 5.05 9.04 13.40
N HIS A 201 5.16 10.02 12.52
CA HIS A 201 5.92 11.22 12.88
C HIS A 201 5.40 11.81 14.21
N HIS A 202 6.31 12.21 15.12
CA HIS A 202 5.93 12.73 16.44
C HIS A 202 5.12 14.04 16.38
N GLN A 203 5.41 14.92 15.42
CA GLN A 203 4.60 16.12 15.17
C GLN A 203 3.37 15.77 14.33
N PHE A 204 2.23 16.36 14.66
CA PHE A 204 0.98 16.13 13.94
C PHE A 204 1.04 16.73 12.52
N LYS A 205 1.00 15.86 11.50
CA LYS A 205 1.14 16.21 10.09
C LYS A 205 0.14 15.51 9.18
N VAL A 206 -0.98 15.00 9.71
CA VAL A 206 -1.97 14.24 8.93
C VAL A 206 -2.28 14.92 7.61
N ARG A 207 -2.17 14.14 6.52
CA ARG A 207 -2.70 14.45 5.19
C ARG A 207 -3.38 13.20 4.66
N THR A 208 -4.67 13.29 4.50
CA THR A 208 -5.51 12.17 4.06
C THR A 208 -6.56 12.69 3.09
N VAL A 209 -7.04 11.85 2.20
CA VAL A 209 -8.21 12.15 1.36
C VAL A 209 -9.52 11.90 2.11
N ILE A 210 -9.49 11.29 3.32
CA ILE A 210 -10.67 10.80 4.03
C ILE A 210 -11.20 11.89 4.99
N TRP A 211 -11.81 12.94 4.42
CA TRP A 211 -12.42 14.03 5.18
C TRP A 211 -13.95 14.03 5.09
N ASP A 212 -14.56 13.09 4.37
CA ASP A 212 -16.01 13.04 4.17
C ASP A 212 -16.77 12.78 5.48
N PHE A 213 -16.12 12.19 6.48
CA PHE A 213 -16.68 11.87 7.80
C PHE A 213 -16.34 12.91 8.87
N ALA A 214 -15.82 14.07 8.50
CA ALA A 214 -15.46 15.13 9.45
C ALA A 214 -16.69 15.61 10.24
N GLY A 215 -16.58 15.60 11.57
CA GLY A 215 -17.69 15.90 12.49
C GLY A 215 -18.58 14.70 12.85
N ASP A 216 -18.37 13.54 12.21
CA ASP A 216 -19.09 12.31 12.59
C ASP A 216 -18.54 11.78 13.93
N PRO A 217 -19.40 11.16 14.77
CA PRO A 217 -18.94 10.47 15.97
C PRO A 217 -18.03 9.30 15.61
N ILE A 218 -16.99 9.06 16.44
CA ILE A 218 -16.06 7.95 16.23
C ILE A 218 -16.70 6.57 16.47
N GLY A 219 -17.83 6.51 17.16
CA GLY A 219 -18.57 5.29 17.46
C GLY A 219 -18.04 4.53 18.68
N ASP A 220 -18.89 3.67 19.25
CA ASP A 220 -18.57 2.93 20.49
C ASP A 220 -17.46 1.89 20.30
N GLY A 221 -17.45 1.19 19.16
CA GLY A 221 -16.46 0.15 18.86
C GLY A 221 -15.03 0.72 18.80
N PRO A 222 -14.74 1.66 17.91
CA PRO A 222 -13.42 2.30 17.85
C PRO A 222 -13.03 3.00 19.15
N THR A 223 -13.99 3.60 19.87
CA THR A 223 -13.74 4.18 21.20
C THR A 223 -13.23 3.11 22.17
N ALA A 224 -13.91 1.97 22.27
CA ALA A 224 -13.51 0.88 23.16
C ALA A 224 -12.11 0.33 22.78
N ASP A 225 -11.82 0.19 21.50
CA ASP A 225 -10.52 -0.28 21.01
C ASP A 225 -9.39 0.68 21.36
N LEU A 226 -9.60 1.99 21.17
CA LEU A 226 -8.63 3.01 21.56
C LEU A 226 -8.44 3.11 23.07
N VAL A 227 -9.51 2.95 23.87
CA VAL A 227 -9.42 2.89 25.35
C VAL A 227 -8.60 1.68 25.78
N ARG A 228 -8.80 0.51 25.14
CA ARG A 228 -7.98 -0.69 25.39
C ARG A 228 -6.50 -0.41 25.03
N LEU A 229 -6.23 0.17 23.88
CA LEU A 229 -4.86 0.57 23.47
C LEU A 229 -4.21 1.49 24.53
N LEU A 230 -4.95 2.46 25.05
CA LEU A 230 -4.46 3.40 26.06
C LEU A 230 -4.21 2.73 27.42
N ALA A 231 -4.98 1.71 27.77
CA ALA A 231 -4.81 0.96 29.01
C ALA A 231 -3.63 -0.01 28.95
N ASP A 232 -3.49 -0.72 27.84
CA ASP A 232 -2.47 -1.77 27.63
C ASP A 232 -1.13 -1.20 27.18
N GLY A 233 -1.13 -0.01 26.56
CA GLY A 233 0.02 0.58 25.87
C GLY A 233 0.24 -0.04 24.50
N LEU A 234 1.33 0.37 23.83
CA LEU A 234 1.71 -0.20 22.53
C LEU A 234 2.33 -1.58 22.70
N SER A 235 2.04 -2.51 21.78
CA SER A 235 2.66 -3.83 21.73
C SER A 235 4.19 -3.73 21.74
N GLU A 236 4.87 -4.80 22.14
CA GLU A 236 6.33 -4.86 22.12
C GLU A 236 6.85 -4.72 20.66
N GLY A 237 6.17 -5.39 19.70
CA GLY A 237 6.50 -5.31 18.28
C GLY A 237 6.45 -3.87 17.76
N LEU A 238 5.33 -3.19 17.99
CA LEU A 238 5.16 -1.78 17.60
C LEU A 238 6.17 -0.87 18.30
N SER A 239 6.40 -1.08 19.60
CA SER A 239 7.32 -0.26 20.39
C SER A 239 8.78 -0.36 19.96
N ARG A 240 9.22 -1.50 19.41
CA ARG A 240 10.58 -1.68 18.89
C ARG A 240 10.83 -0.91 17.58
N MET A 241 9.77 -0.64 16.82
CA MET A 241 9.86 0.02 15.51
C MET A 241 9.80 1.54 15.58
N LEU A 242 9.34 2.09 16.71
CA LEU A 242 9.13 3.53 16.92
C LEU A 242 10.09 4.08 17.99
N ASP A 243 10.54 5.31 17.79
CA ASP A 243 11.28 6.00 18.83
C ASP A 243 10.40 6.43 20.03
N PRO A 244 10.96 6.81 21.17
CA PRO A 244 10.17 7.19 22.34
C PRO A 244 9.16 8.33 22.09
N PHE A 245 9.54 9.34 21.29
CA PHE A 245 8.66 10.49 21.00
C PHE A 245 7.51 10.07 20.07
N GLU A 246 7.78 9.17 19.14
CA GLU A 246 6.75 8.62 18.24
C GLU A 246 5.75 7.77 19.02
N ARG A 247 6.21 6.92 19.94
CA ARG A 247 5.35 6.12 20.84
C ARG A 247 4.42 6.99 21.68
N ASP A 248 4.99 7.98 22.35
CA ASP A 248 4.22 8.93 23.17
C ASP A 248 3.20 9.70 22.31
N ALA A 249 3.57 10.05 21.08
CA ALA A 249 2.70 10.76 20.15
C ALA A 249 1.53 9.90 19.66
N VAL A 250 1.71 8.59 19.42
CA VAL A 250 0.61 7.68 19.09
C VAL A 250 -0.43 7.65 20.22
N LEU A 251 0.02 7.40 21.46
CA LEU A 251 -0.88 7.36 22.61
C LEU A 251 -1.56 8.71 22.88
N THR A 252 -0.84 9.82 22.67
CA THR A 252 -1.41 11.17 22.81
C THR A 252 -2.51 11.41 21.78
N ARG A 253 -2.31 11.01 20.52
CA ARG A 253 -3.32 11.14 19.46
C ARG A 253 -4.51 10.22 19.70
N ALA A 254 -4.29 8.97 20.12
CA ALA A 254 -5.37 8.06 20.49
C ALA A 254 -6.24 8.66 21.61
N ARG A 255 -5.63 9.23 22.65
CA ARG A 255 -6.34 9.90 23.74
C ARG A 255 -7.14 11.10 23.23
N ALA A 256 -6.54 11.95 22.39
CA ALA A 256 -7.21 13.11 21.82
C ALA A 256 -8.42 12.73 20.98
N VAL A 257 -8.36 11.64 20.22
CA VAL A 257 -9.50 11.12 19.43
C VAL A 257 -10.61 10.64 20.35
N VAL A 258 -10.29 9.88 21.41
CA VAL A 258 -11.29 9.43 22.40
C VAL A 258 -11.94 10.60 23.12
N GLU A 259 -11.16 11.59 23.56
CA GLU A 259 -11.65 12.76 24.27
C GLU A 259 -12.53 13.67 23.38
N ALA A 260 -12.21 13.78 22.10
CA ALA A 260 -13.03 14.51 21.14
C ALA A 260 -14.37 13.82 20.87
N GLY A 261 -14.40 12.49 20.82
CA GLY A 261 -15.58 11.69 20.52
C GLY A 261 -16.10 11.80 19.09
N GLU A 262 -15.49 12.66 18.27
CA GLU A 262 -15.85 12.94 16.87
C GLU A 262 -14.60 13.09 16.00
N LEU A 263 -14.76 12.86 14.69
CA LEU A 263 -13.68 13.07 13.71
C LEU A 263 -13.44 14.57 13.49
N PRO A 264 -12.18 15.02 13.48
CA PRO A 264 -11.86 16.44 13.35
C PRO A 264 -12.22 16.98 11.97
N VAL A 265 -12.55 18.26 11.92
CA VAL A 265 -12.75 19.03 10.68
C VAL A 265 -11.43 19.70 10.27
N ASP A 266 -11.00 19.54 9.03
CA ASP A 266 -9.89 20.33 8.48
C ASP A 266 -10.37 21.73 8.05
N ALA A 267 -10.41 22.66 8.98
CA ALA A 267 -10.76 24.06 8.70
C ALA A 267 -9.80 24.75 7.71
N SER A 268 -8.61 24.18 7.48
CA SER A 268 -7.62 24.78 6.58
C SER A 268 -7.81 24.36 5.12
N GLY A 269 -8.46 23.23 4.87
CA GLY A 269 -8.57 22.59 3.55
C GLY A 269 -7.22 22.20 2.93
N ARG A 270 -6.14 22.13 3.74
CA ARG A 270 -4.77 21.89 3.27
C ARG A 270 -4.19 20.55 3.73
N ARG A 271 -4.95 19.80 4.52
CA ARG A 271 -4.48 18.50 5.05
C ARG A 271 -4.82 17.35 4.10
N VAL A 272 -4.53 17.56 2.84
CA VAL A 272 -4.66 16.55 1.79
C VAL A 272 -3.31 16.26 1.16
N PRO A 273 -3.03 15.02 0.73
CA PRO A 273 -1.81 14.68 0.03
C PRO A 273 -1.80 15.29 -1.38
N TRP A 274 -0.63 15.37 -1.99
CA TRP A 274 -0.52 15.73 -3.39
C TRP A 274 0.48 14.81 -4.12
N PRO A 275 0.11 14.19 -5.26
CA PRO A 275 -1.25 14.17 -5.84
C PRO A 275 -2.26 13.44 -4.94
N LEU A 276 -3.57 13.57 -5.25
CA LEU A 276 -4.65 12.91 -4.48
C LEU A 276 -4.78 11.42 -4.82
N VAL A 277 -4.31 11.03 -6.02
CA VAL A 277 -4.36 9.67 -6.56
C VAL A 277 -2.95 9.19 -6.83
#